data_ef05cfc4f04599d2c82a6ddd5d15f980
#
_entry.id   ef05cfc4f04599d2c82a6ddd5d15f980
#
_cell.length_a   1.000
_cell.length_b   1.000
_cell.length_c   1.000
_cell.angle_alpha   90.00
_cell.angle_beta   90.00
_cell.angle_gamma   90.00
#
_symmetry.space_group_name_H-M   'P 1'
#
loop_
_entity.id
_entity.type
_entity.pdbx_description
1 polymer ?
#
loop_
_entity_poly.entity_id
_entity_poly.type
_entity_poly.pdbx_seq_one_letter_code
_entity_poly.pdbx_strand_id
1 'polypeptide(L)'
;MKKYKLSKKGNQLINMYNKMIDEGYFKVKAEENLSYVNFEIRPLRKNIKKIFKDYNIKSVLDYGSGGSDWNKSGFDVETEKSAKQYFELDKINKFDPAMNVDERCLSDCVVCFDVLEHIFISDVRNLLLDIFQYAN
;
A
#
# COMPACT_ATOMS: atom_id res chain seq x y z
N MET A 1 -7.91 -18.50 5.17
CA MET A 1 -8.32 -17.12 5.50
C MET A 1 -9.70 -16.82 4.91
N LYS A 2 -10.48 -16.04 5.61
CA LYS A 2 -11.83 -15.69 5.16
C LYS A 2 -11.75 -14.61 4.07
N LYS A 3 -12.41 -14.81 2.93
CA LYS A 3 -12.50 -13.78 1.88
C LYS A 3 -13.63 -12.80 2.22
N TYR A 4 -13.29 -11.54 2.41
CA TYR A 4 -14.27 -10.47 2.58
C TYR A 4 -14.60 -9.86 1.22
N LYS A 5 -15.90 -9.69 0.97
CA LYS A 5 -16.38 -9.16 -0.32
C LYS A 5 -16.73 -7.68 -0.16
N LEU A 6 -16.34 -6.90 -1.15
CA LEU A 6 -16.79 -5.53 -1.31
C LEU A 6 -18.21 -5.46 -1.84
N SER A 7 -18.89 -4.35 -1.58
CA SER A 7 -20.19 -4.04 -2.18
C SER A 7 -20.09 -3.91 -3.70
N LYS A 8 -21.24 -3.87 -4.38
CA LYS A 8 -21.29 -3.58 -5.83
C LYS A 8 -20.59 -2.25 -6.16
N LYS A 9 -20.82 -1.22 -5.33
CA LYS A 9 -20.18 0.09 -5.48
C LYS A 9 -18.67 0.02 -5.27
N GLY A 10 -18.19 -0.73 -4.27
CA GLY A 10 -16.76 -0.96 -4.04
C GLY A 10 -16.07 -1.61 -5.21
N ASN A 11 -16.71 -2.64 -5.82
CA ASN A 11 -16.16 -3.27 -7.02
C ASN A 11 -16.16 -2.32 -8.25
N GLN A 12 -17.19 -1.47 -8.39
CA GLN A 12 -17.21 -0.44 -9.44
C GLN A 12 -16.07 0.57 -9.25
N LEU A 13 -15.76 0.95 -8.01
CA LEU A 13 -14.66 1.85 -7.69
C LEU A 13 -13.32 1.24 -8.10
N ILE A 14 -13.07 -0.02 -7.77
CA ILE A 14 -11.86 -0.74 -8.21
C ILE A 14 -11.73 -0.73 -9.72
N ASN A 15 -12.80 -1.05 -10.44
CA ASN A 15 -12.80 -1.05 -11.91
C ASN A 15 -12.50 0.36 -12.48
N MET A 16 -13.00 1.41 -11.83
CA MET A 16 -12.70 2.78 -12.21
C MET A 16 -11.22 3.10 -12.03
N TYR A 17 -10.63 2.75 -10.88
CA TYR A 17 -9.20 2.94 -10.66
C TYR A 17 -8.34 2.13 -11.61
N ASN A 18 -8.70 0.87 -11.86
CA ASN A 18 -8.02 0.02 -12.83
C ASN A 18 -8.00 0.68 -14.24
N LYS A 19 -9.16 1.16 -14.68
CA LYS A 19 -9.27 1.90 -15.95
C LYS A 19 -8.43 3.18 -15.96
N MET A 20 -8.42 3.93 -14.87
CA MET A 20 -7.60 5.15 -14.75
C MET A 20 -6.10 4.84 -14.84
N ILE A 21 -5.67 3.71 -14.31
CA ILE A 21 -4.28 3.25 -14.38
C ILE A 21 -3.92 2.90 -15.83
N ASP A 22 -4.78 2.15 -16.51
CA ASP A 22 -4.58 1.72 -17.91
C ASP A 22 -4.58 2.91 -18.88
N GLU A 23 -5.42 3.92 -18.65
CA GLU A 23 -5.55 5.11 -19.50
C GLU A 23 -4.55 6.22 -19.17
N GLY A 24 -3.75 6.06 -18.11
CA GLY A 24 -2.94 7.11 -17.51
C GLY A 24 -3.76 8.01 -16.58
N TYR A 25 -3.25 8.26 -15.39
CA TYR A 25 -3.97 8.86 -14.26
C TYR A 25 -4.47 10.30 -14.45
N PHE A 26 -4.03 10.95 -15.40
CA PHE A 26 -4.48 12.17 -16.08
C PHE A 26 -3.78 12.16 -17.42
N LYS A 27 -4.38 12.68 -18.44
CA LYS A 27 -3.71 13.02 -19.72
C LYS A 27 -2.57 14.05 -19.53
N VAL A 28 -1.86 13.95 -18.44
CA VAL A 28 -0.70 14.75 -18.12
C VAL A 28 0.49 14.01 -18.67
N LYS A 29 0.95 14.52 -19.82
CA LYS A 29 2.22 14.28 -20.50
C LYS A 29 2.93 12.97 -20.09
N ALA A 30 3.12 12.10 -21.06
CA ALA A 30 3.73 10.77 -21.00
C ALA A 30 5.12 10.67 -20.31
N GLU A 31 5.61 11.71 -19.66
CA GLU A 31 6.93 11.80 -19.05
C GLU A 31 6.92 11.73 -17.53
N GLU A 32 5.77 11.92 -16.89
CA GLU A 32 5.61 11.76 -15.45
C GLU A 32 4.68 10.57 -15.19
N ASN A 33 5.23 9.38 -15.13
CA ASN A 33 4.60 8.27 -14.43
C ASN A 33 4.46 8.70 -12.96
N LEU A 34 3.35 9.38 -12.66
CA LEU A 34 2.85 9.52 -11.30
C LEU A 34 2.32 8.15 -10.85
N SER A 35 3.18 7.15 -10.91
CA SER A 35 2.96 5.95 -10.14
C SER A 35 2.90 6.39 -8.69
N TYR A 36 1.90 5.93 -7.95
CA TYR A 36 1.86 6.04 -6.50
C TYR A 36 3.18 5.51 -5.95
N VAL A 37 4.06 6.41 -5.64
CA VAL A 37 5.31 6.08 -4.95
C VAL A 37 5.01 6.24 -3.48
N ASN A 38 5.73 5.56 -2.63
CA ASN A 38 5.61 5.62 -1.15
C ASN A 38 5.90 7.02 -0.58
N PHE A 39 5.44 8.07 -1.28
CA PHE A 39 5.61 9.46 -0.87
C PHE A 39 4.80 9.78 0.38
N GLU A 40 3.61 9.19 0.52
CA GLU A 40 2.70 9.43 1.63
C GLU A 40 3.31 9.01 2.96
N ILE A 41 4.09 7.95 2.99
CA ILE A 41 4.76 7.49 4.22
C ILE A 41 6.09 8.21 4.48
N ARG A 42 6.68 8.86 3.47
CA ARG A 42 7.97 9.53 3.60
C ARG A 42 8.00 10.60 4.67
N PRO A 43 7.02 11.52 4.78
CA PRO A 43 7.00 12.51 5.85
C PRO A 43 6.96 11.89 7.25
N LEU A 44 6.35 10.71 7.38
CA LEU A 44 6.18 9.98 8.63
C LEU A 44 7.29 8.95 8.90
N ARG A 45 8.28 8.83 8.01
CA ARG A 45 9.26 7.74 8.02
C ARG A 45 10.00 7.56 9.35
N LYS A 46 10.34 8.65 10.04
CA LYS A 46 11.02 8.58 11.34
C LYS A 46 10.16 7.93 12.42
N ASN A 47 8.88 8.30 12.45
CA ASN A 47 7.92 7.76 13.41
C ASN A 47 7.62 6.28 13.11
N ILE A 48 7.43 5.95 11.84
CA ILE A 48 7.20 4.57 11.38
C ILE A 48 8.42 3.70 11.71
N LYS A 49 9.64 4.19 11.44
CA LYS A 49 10.88 3.46 11.77
C LYS A 49 10.97 3.16 13.27
N LYS A 50 10.61 4.12 14.11
CA LYS A 50 10.57 3.91 15.56
C LYS A 50 9.59 2.80 15.93
N ILE A 51 8.36 2.84 15.40
CA ILE A 51 7.34 1.80 15.64
C ILE A 51 7.85 0.45 15.17
N PHE A 52 8.40 0.34 13.95
CA PHE A 52 8.91 -0.91 13.43
C PHE A 52 10.03 -1.50 14.28
N LYS A 53 10.90 -0.64 14.80
CA LYS A 53 11.96 -1.05 15.72
C LYS A 53 11.40 -1.50 17.08
N ASP A 54 10.51 -0.73 17.68
CA ASP A 54 9.93 -1.01 19.00
C ASP A 54 9.16 -2.35 19.01
N TYR A 55 8.53 -2.72 17.90
CA TYR A 55 7.76 -3.96 17.73
C TYR A 55 8.51 -5.05 16.95
N ASN A 56 9.79 -4.84 16.63
CA ASN A 56 10.61 -5.78 15.85
C ASN A 56 9.98 -6.23 14.52
N ILE A 57 9.37 -5.30 13.80
CA ILE A 57 8.74 -5.55 12.50
C ILE A 57 9.80 -5.83 11.45
N LYS A 58 9.71 -6.97 10.78
CA LYS A 58 10.61 -7.42 9.71
C LYS A 58 9.88 -7.71 8.42
N SER A 59 8.60 -7.99 8.48
CA SER A 59 7.76 -8.22 7.31
C SER A 59 6.56 -7.28 7.30
N VAL A 60 6.26 -6.74 6.12
CA VAL A 60 5.15 -5.79 5.91
C VAL A 60 4.29 -6.23 4.74
N LEU A 61 2.98 -6.15 4.91
CA LEU A 61 2.02 -6.16 3.82
C LEU A 61 1.55 -4.72 3.56
N ASP A 62 1.84 -4.20 2.37
CA ASP A 62 1.36 -2.90 1.89
C ASP A 62 -0.01 -3.09 1.25
N TYR A 63 -1.06 -2.74 2.00
CA TYR A 63 -2.45 -2.94 1.62
C TYR A 63 -3.03 -1.68 0.98
N GLY A 64 -3.36 -1.77 -0.31
CA GLY A 64 -3.66 -0.62 -1.15
C GLY A 64 -2.39 0.02 -1.67
N SER A 65 -1.44 -0.82 -2.13
CA SER A 65 -0.08 -0.41 -2.44
C SER A 65 0.04 0.55 -3.63
N GLY A 66 -0.98 0.62 -4.48
CA GLY A 66 -0.87 1.39 -5.72
C GLY A 66 0.40 1.03 -6.49
N GLY A 67 1.08 2.05 -7.00
CA GLY A 67 2.38 1.91 -7.66
C GLY A 67 3.59 2.02 -6.73
N SER A 68 3.43 1.82 -5.41
CA SER A 68 4.55 1.96 -4.47
C SER A 68 5.69 0.99 -4.77
N ASP A 69 6.92 1.49 -4.76
CA ASP A 69 8.12 0.70 -4.94
C ASP A 69 9.03 0.82 -3.71
N TRP A 70 8.93 -0.16 -2.83
CA TRP A 70 9.69 -0.23 -1.59
C TRP A 70 11.19 -0.51 -1.81
N ASN A 71 11.57 -0.94 -3.00
CA ASN A 71 12.96 -1.23 -3.35
C ASN A 71 13.65 -0.07 -4.08
N LYS A 72 12.90 0.93 -4.54
CA LYS A 72 13.47 2.08 -5.24
C LYS A 72 14.34 2.91 -4.30
N SER A 73 15.56 3.22 -4.72
CA SER A 73 16.48 4.11 -4.00
C SER A 73 15.93 5.54 -3.89
N GLY A 74 16.46 6.30 -2.93
CA GLY A 74 16.07 7.70 -2.73
C GLY A 74 14.78 7.92 -1.93
N PHE A 75 14.27 6.88 -1.25
CA PHE A 75 13.19 7.07 -0.28
C PHE A 75 13.65 7.93 0.89
N ASP A 76 14.80 7.65 1.45
CA ASP A 76 15.45 8.54 2.41
C ASP A 76 16.49 9.39 1.70
N VAL A 77 16.25 10.69 1.64
CA VAL A 77 17.08 11.65 0.89
C VAL A 77 18.49 11.76 1.46
N GLU A 78 18.67 11.56 2.77
CA GLU A 78 19.96 11.70 3.44
C GLU A 78 20.89 10.52 3.16
N THR A 79 20.35 9.31 3.05
CA THR A 79 21.12 8.07 2.92
C THR A 79 20.95 7.38 1.58
N GLU A 80 20.14 7.91 0.67
CA GLU A 80 19.78 7.30 -0.63
C GLU A 80 19.14 5.90 -0.52
N LYS A 81 18.78 5.48 0.68
CA LYS A 81 18.18 4.17 0.93
C LYS A 81 16.78 4.06 0.34
N SER A 82 16.45 2.86 -0.11
CA SER A 82 15.06 2.50 -0.40
C SER A 82 14.23 2.41 0.89
N ALA A 83 12.90 2.42 0.79
CA ALA A 83 12.02 2.27 1.95
C ALA A 83 12.32 0.95 2.69
N LYS A 84 12.47 -0.15 1.97
CA LYS A 84 12.81 -1.45 2.54
C LYS A 84 14.12 -1.40 3.34
N GLN A 85 15.15 -0.78 2.78
CA GLN A 85 16.46 -0.63 3.44
C GLN A 85 16.38 0.33 4.64
N TYR A 86 15.66 1.44 4.50
CA TYR A 86 15.52 2.44 5.55
C TYR A 86 14.82 1.87 6.78
N PHE A 87 13.76 1.08 6.57
CA PHE A 87 13.00 0.43 7.64
C PHE A 87 13.60 -0.89 8.12
N GLU A 88 14.69 -1.37 7.48
CA GLU A 88 15.38 -2.62 7.84
C GLU A 88 14.46 -3.85 7.76
N LEU A 89 13.65 -3.92 6.69
CA LEU A 89 12.68 -4.97 6.45
C LEU A 89 13.29 -6.12 5.62
N ASP A 90 12.96 -7.34 6.01
CA ASP A 90 13.35 -8.55 5.28
C ASP A 90 12.41 -8.80 4.10
N LYS A 91 11.10 -8.58 4.32
CA LYS A 91 10.07 -8.90 3.36
C LYS A 91 9.01 -7.80 3.22
N ILE A 92 8.65 -7.53 1.97
CA ILE A 92 7.50 -6.70 1.59
C ILE A 92 6.61 -7.51 0.67
N ASN A 93 5.32 -7.53 0.99
CA ASN A 93 4.27 -8.03 0.11
C ASN A 93 3.32 -6.88 -0.21
N LYS A 94 2.61 -6.99 -1.31
CA LYS A 94 1.69 -5.96 -1.78
C LYS A 94 0.31 -6.53 -2.04
N PHE A 95 -0.68 -5.71 -1.79
CA PHE A 95 -2.05 -5.95 -2.24
C PHE A 95 -2.65 -4.67 -2.79
N ASP A 96 -3.10 -4.73 -4.02
CA ASP A 96 -3.90 -3.67 -4.62
C ASP A 96 -4.79 -4.28 -5.73
N PRO A 97 -6.11 -4.32 -5.52
CA PRO A 97 -7.00 -4.93 -6.51
C PRO A 97 -7.11 -4.10 -7.80
N ALA A 98 -6.87 -2.79 -7.76
CA ALA A 98 -6.88 -1.95 -8.94
C ALA A 98 -5.63 -2.13 -9.80
N MET A 99 -4.52 -2.52 -9.18
CA MET A 99 -3.25 -2.86 -9.86
C MET A 99 -3.15 -4.35 -10.20
N ASN A 100 -4.17 -5.15 -9.90
CA ASN A 100 -4.16 -6.61 -10.06
C ASN A 100 -3.01 -7.31 -9.30
N VAL A 101 -2.65 -6.78 -8.13
CA VAL A 101 -1.61 -7.33 -7.26
C VAL A 101 -2.25 -7.96 -6.03
N ASP A 102 -2.00 -9.24 -5.79
CA ASP A 102 -2.44 -9.96 -4.59
C ASP A 102 -1.34 -10.89 -4.05
N GLU A 103 -0.52 -10.34 -3.18
CA GLU A 103 0.55 -11.04 -2.46
C GLU A 103 0.21 -11.19 -0.97
N ARG A 104 -1.09 -11.16 -0.62
CA ARG A 104 -1.52 -11.17 0.78
C ARG A 104 -1.04 -12.42 1.51
N CYS A 105 -0.34 -12.21 2.59
CA CYS A 105 0.08 -13.26 3.51
C CYS A 105 0.25 -12.67 4.91
N LEU A 106 0.34 -13.53 5.92
CA LEU A 106 0.69 -13.10 7.28
C LEU A 106 2.01 -12.32 7.28
N SER A 107 1.99 -11.18 7.90
CA SER A 107 3.14 -10.29 8.04
C SER A 107 3.16 -9.71 9.46
N ASP A 108 4.32 -9.28 9.93
CA ASP A 108 4.44 -8.67 11.27
C ASP A 108 3.62 -7.38 11.38
N CYS A 109 3.44 -6.69 10.26
CA CYS A 109 2.64 -5.47 10.19
C CYS A 109 1.91 -5.38 8.84
N VAL A 110 0.70 -4.84 8.87
CA VAL A 110 0.00 -4.38 7.67
C VAL A 110 -0.02 -2.86 7.68
N VAL A 111 0.45 -2.26 6.61
CA VAL A 111 0.34 -0.81 6.38
C VAL A 111 -0.77 -0.54 5.37
N CYS A 112 -1.56 0.50 5.61
CA CYS A 112 -2.65 0.91 4.75
C CYS A 112 -2.70 2.43 4.74
N PHE A 113 -2.03 3.04 3.77
CA PHE A 113 -1.89 4.48 3.64
C PHE A 113 -2.70 5.00 2.46
N ASP A 114 -3.40 6.12 2.67
CA ASP A 114 -4.16 6.82 1.62
C ASP A 114 -5.16 5.90 0.90
N VAL A 115 -5.88 5.07 1.66
CA VAL A 115 -6.84 4.08 1.13
C VAL A 115 -8.23 4.26 1.71
N LEU A 116 -8.34 4.40 3.05
CA LEU A 116 -9.63 4.33 3.74
C LEU A 116 -10.57 5.47 3.35
N GLU A 117 -10.04 6.65 3.05
CA GLU A 117 -10.78 7.83 2.59
C GLU A 117 -11.41 7.65 1.20
N HIS A 118 -10.90 6.70 0.41
CA HIS A 118 -11.44 6.36 -0.92
C HIS A 118 -12.47 5.24 -0.89
N ILE A 119 -12.66 4.59 0.27
CA ILE A 119 -13.53 3.42 0.41
C ILE A 119 -14.94 3.86 0.86
N PHE A 120 -15.96 3.27 0.25
CA PHE A 120 -17.34 3.49 0.70
C PHE A 120 -17.52 3.01 2.15
N ILE A 121 -18.19 3.81 2.95
CA ILE A 121 -18.40 3.51 4.38
C ILE A 121 -19.03 2.12 4.61
N SER A 122 -19.85 1.64 3.68
CA SER A 122 -20.44 0.30 3.72
C SER A 122 -19.39 -0.82 3.60
N ASP A 123 -18.22 -0.55 3.03
CA ASP A 123 -17.17 -1.53 2.78
C ASP A 123 -16.05 -1.47 3.81
N VAL A 124 -15.94 -0.36 4.56
CA VAL A 124 -14.84 -0.14 5.53
C VAL A 124 -14.72 -1.28 6.52
N ARG A 125 -15.86 -1.76 7.08
CA ARG A 125 -15.83 -2.86 8.04
C ARG A 125 -15.23 -4.14 7.44
N ASN A 126 -15.63 -4.50 6.23
CA ASN A 126 -15.13 -5.71 5.56
C ASN A 126 -13.65 -5.56 5.21
N LEU A 127 -13.24 -4.39 4.77
CA LEU A 127 -11.84 -4.09 4.47
C LEU A 127 -10.96 -4.17 5.72
N LEU A 128 -11.38 -3.61 6.84
CA LEU A 128 -10.65 -3.72 8.10
C LEU A 128 -10.54 -5.17 8.58
N LEU A 129 -11.62 -5.95 8.48
CA LEU A 129 -11.60 -7.37 8.82
C LEU A 129 -10.65 -8.16 7.88
N ASP A 130 -10.54 -7.76 6.62
CA ASP A 130 -9.58 -8.36 5.70
C ASP A 130 -8.14 -7.99 6.09
N ILE A 131 -7.87 -6.73 6.39
CA ILE A 131 -6.56 -6.25 6.83
C ILE A 131 -6.09 -7.00 8.09
N PHE A 132 -6.92 -7.04 9.12
CA PHE A 132 -6.54 -7.60 10.42
C PHE A 132 -6.25 -9.11 10.40
N GLN A 133 -6.74 -9.86 9.42
CA GLN A 133 -6.39 -11.28 9.34
C GLN A 133 -4.98 -11.54 8.81
N TYR A 134 -4.29 -10.51 8.30
CA TYR A 134 -2.92 -10.61 7.78
C TYR A 134 -1.88 -9.98 8.73
N ALA A 135 -2.30 -9.33 9.80
CA ALA A 135 -1.40 -8.82 10.83
C ALA A 135 -1.16 -9.87 11.92
N ASN A 136 0.11 -10.05 12.29
CA ASN A 136 0.52 -10.94 13.37
C ASN A 136 0.41 -10.26 14.74
#